data_a755df968a420519b1aa3cd44d86b84c
#
_entry.id   a755df968a420519b1aa3cd44d86b84c
#
_cell.length_a   1.000
_cell.length_b   1.000
_cell.length_c   1.000
_cell.angle_alpha   90.00
_cell.angle_beta   90.00
_cell.angle_gamma   90.00
#
_symmetry.space_group_name_H-M   'P 1'
#
loop_
_entity.id
_entity.type
_entity.pdbx_description
1 polymer ?
#
loop_
_entity_poly.entity_id
_entity_poly.type
_entity_poly.pdbx_seq_one_letter_code
_entity_poly.pdbx_strand_id
1 'polypeptide(L)'
;MSLNRNAQAFVVAAENKFGIGATMTRDDINRVVKEDGVPFPYWFTNKNEYRVGRGSYRLPELDNSVSTVDEPAVEMALQSTAQVLTFKQPKLIDESDPSIPEKFPDYVPFGFFKDLTTIVKAKSFYPVFITGHSGNGKTLMVEQVCAELKRECIRVNISIETDESDLLGGPTLVNGNVVNRDGPVITAMKRGAVLLIDEVDRGSNKLMCLQGILEGKPYYNKKNGELVHPKEGFTVIATANTKGQGSDEGRFLAQILDSAFLERFVITVEQEFPDKKVEKKILTPLINDADFVDCLTNWADVVRQTFKQGAIDEIISTRRLVHIAKTFSIFKDRMKAIELCVSRFDEETKLAFLDLYSKIDVKVEAPVAEAAKPVSMDEVPF
;
A
#
# COMPACT_ATOMS: atom_id res chain seq x y z
N MET A 1 20.30 6.38 34.85
CA MET A 1 20.27 5.52 33.62
C MET A 1 18.81 5.31 33.21
N SER A 2 18.44 5.70 31.99
CA SER A 2 17.07 5.48 31.49
C SER A 2 16.91 4.01 31.09
N LEU A 3 16.22 3.26 31.92
CA LEU A 3 15.80 1.89 31.62
C LEU A 3 14.72 1.93 30.53
N ASN A 4 14.73 0.97 29.60
CA ASN A 4 13.68 0.85 28.61
C ASN A 4 12.36 0.41 29.27
N ARG A 5 11.21 0.57 28.58
CA ARG A 5 9.87 0.32 29.11
C ARG A 5 9.69 -1.08 29.71
N ASN A 6 10.28 -2.11 29.10
CA ASN A 6 10.20 -3.49 29.60
C ASN A 6 11.06 -3.70 30.86
N ALA A 7 12.20 -3.02 30.94
CA ALA A 7 13.05 -3.06 32.12
C ALA A 7 12.41 -2.32 33.28
N GLN A 8 11.75 -1.18 33.05
CA GLN A 8 10.99 -0.47 34.08
C GLN A 8 9.82 -1.32 34.59
N ALA A 9 9.06 -1.98 33.71
CA ALA A 9 7.97 -2.86 34.09
C ALA A 9 8.41 -3.99 35.02
N PHE A 10 9.58 -4.62 34.74
CA PHE A 10 10.14 -5.64 35.60
C PHE A 10 10.56 -5.07 36.97
N VAL A 11 11.25 -3.90 37.00
CA VAL A 11 11.69 -3.29 38.27
C VAL A 11 10.48 -2.95 39.14
N VAL A 12 9.44 -2.31 38.58
CA VAL A 12 8.21 -1.97 39.33
C VAL A 12 7.50 -3.22 39.85
N ALA A 13 7.38 -4.30 39.07
CA ALA A 13 6.79 -5.56 39.51
C ALA A 13 7.60 -6.20 40.63
N ALA A 14 8.92 -6.17 40.52
CA ALA A 14 9.82 -6.73 41.52
C ALA A 14 9.84 -5.87 42.82
N GLU A 15 9.85 -4.54 42.72
CA GLU A 15 9.76 -3.63 43.89
C GLU A 15 8.47 -3.81 44.68
N ASN A 16 7.33 -4.00 43.99
CA ASN A 16 6.04 -4.26 44.63
C ASN A 16 6.03 -5.56 45.46
N LYS A 17 6.83 -6.56 45.09
CA LYS A 17 6.88 -7.87 45.78
C LYS A 17 7.99 -8.00 46.82
N PHE A 18 9.14 -7.42 46.55
CA PHE A 18 10.37 -7.64 47.34
C PHE A 18 10.91 -6.34 47.98
N GLY A 19 10.38 -5.18 47.63
CA GLY A 19 10.81 -3.86 48.10
C GLY A 19 11.91 -3.23 47.22
N ILE A 20 12.09 -1.90 47.40
CA ILE A 20 13.06 -1.09 46.67
C ILE A 20 14.48 -1.53 46.99
N GLY A 21 15.31 -1.72 45.95
CA GLY A 21 16.71 -2.15 46.12
C GLY A 21 16.92 -3.55 46.67
N ALA A 22 15.90 -4.40 46.67
CA ALA A 22 15.94 -5.76 47.20
C ALA A 22 16.96 -6.63 46.46
N THR A 23 17.56 -7.58 47.19
CA THR A 23 18.42 -8.61 46.60
C THR A 23 17.57 -9.83 46.23
N MET A 24 17.59 -10.19 44.97
CA MET A 24 16.78 -11.28 44.41
C MET A 24 17.64 -12.46 43.98
N THR A 25 17.13 -13.65 44.17
CA THR A 25 17.70 -14.88 43.62
C THR A 25 17.12 -15.11 42.19
N ARG A 26 17.69 -16.06 41.46
CA ARG A 26 17.18 -16.43 40.15
C ARG A 26 15.75 -17.00 40.21
N ASP A 27 15.40 -17.65 41.32
CA ASP A 27 14.05 -18.17 41.54
C ASP A 27 13.04 -17.07 41.81
N ASP A 28 13.46 -16.03 42.53
CA ASP A 28 12.61 -14.83 42.73
C ASP A 28 12.34 -14.08 41.43
N ILE A 29 13.37 -13.96 40.56
CA ILE A 29 13.20 -13.37 39.20
C ILE A 29 12.21 -14.19 38.38
N ASN A 30 12.33 -15.51 38.36
CA ASN A 30 11.43 -16.41 37.66
C ASN A 30 9.98 -16.31 38.19
N ARG A 31 9.82 -16.09 39.51
CA ARG A 31 8.50 -15.89 40.14
C ARG A 31 7.84 -14.62 39.63
N VAL A 32 8.58 -13.49 39.60
CA VAL A 32 8.06 -12.23 39.06
C VAL A 32 7.65 -12.37 37.59
N VAL A 33 8.51 -12.98 36.77
CA VAL A 33 8.23 -13.20 35.34
C VAL A 33 6.95 -14.01 35.12
N LYS A 34 6.77 -15.09 35.95
CA LYS A 34 5.62 -15.99 35.80
C LYS A 34 4.30 -15.40 36.32
N GLU A 35 4.35 -14.69 37.44
CA GLU A 35 3.15 -14.19 38.12
C GLU A 35 2.66 -12.84 37.52
N ASP A 36 3.59 -11.97 37.14
CA ASP A 36 3.26 -10.64 36.62
C ASP A 36 3.31 -10.54 35.09
N GLY A 37 3.65 -11.64 34.40
CA GLY A 37 3.67 -11.72 32.93
C GLY A 37 4.69 -10.80 32.26
N VAL A 38 5.73 -10.39 32.98
CA VAL A 38 6.77 -9.50 32.46
C VAL A 38 7.88 -10.32 31.77
N PRO A 39 8.52 -9.77 30.70
CA PRO A 39 9.61 -10.46 30.02
C PRO A 39 10.80 -10.75 30.95
N PHE A 40 11.48 -11.92 30.76
CA PHE A 40 12.67 -12.27 31.56
C PHE A 40 13.76 -11.18 31.39
N PRO A 41 14.31 -10.64 32.50
CA PRO A 41 15.20 -9.50 32.46
C PRO A 41 16.65 -9.90 32.20
N TYR A 42 17.00 -10.32 30.98
CA TYR A 42 18.38 -10.65 30.60
C TYR A 42 19.37 -9.50 30.83
N TRP A 43 18.90 -8.22 30.66
CA TRP A 43 19.70 -7.04 30.96
C TRP A 43 20.14 -6.93 32.40
N PHE A 44 19.34 -7.46 33.33
CA PHE A 44 19.58 -7.44 34.75
C PHE A 44 20.50 -8.60 35.17
N THR A 45 20.29 -9.79 34.61
CA THR A 45 21.06 -11.01 34.99
C THR A 45 22.43 -11.10 34.32
N ASN A 46 22.63 -10.40 33.18
CA ASN A 46 23.89 -10.45 32.42
C ASN A 46 24.86 -9.33 32.73
N LYS A 47 24.46 -8.30 33.47
CA LYS A 47 25.34 -7.19 33.83
C LYS A 47 25.95 -7.38 35.23
N ASN A 48 27.28 -7.27 35.33
CA ASN A 48 28.00 -7.42 36.56
C ASN A 48 27.66 -6.35 37.62
N GLU A 49 27.19 -5.18 37.22
CA GLU A 49 26.81 -4.07 38.10
C GLU A 49 25.65 -4.39 39.06
N TYR A 50 24.76 -5.30 38.69
CA TYR A 50 23.64 -5.74 39.53
C TYR A 50 23.92 -7.01 40.33
N ARG A 51 25.07 -7.65 40.13
CA ARG A 51 25.40 -8.93 40.74
C ARG A 51 26.07 -8.75 42.10
N VAL A 52 25.40 -9.17 43.16
CA VAL A 52 25.89 -9.07 44.54
C VAL A 52 26.59 -10.35 45.01
N GLY A 53 26.28 -11.49 44.37
CA GLY A 53 26.85 -12.78 44.73
C GLY A 53 26.56 -13.86 43.69
N ARG A 54 26.93 -15.12 43.97
CA ARG A 54 26.71 -16.23 43.05
C ARG A 54 25.20 -16.52 42.96
N GLY A 55 24.55 -16.05 41.87
CA GLY A 55 23.13 -16.23 41.64
C GLY A 55 22.22 -15.21 42.34
N SER A 56 22.79 -14.13 42.93
CA SER A 56 22.05 -13.08 43.63
C SER A 56 22.28 -11.72 42.94
N TYR A 57 21.21 -10.95 42.73
CA TYR A 57 21.18 -9.70 41.99
C TYR A 57 20.45 -8.62 42.79
N ARG A 58 20.98 -7.40 42.84
CA ARG A 58 20.34 -6.26 43.50
C ARG A 58 19.56 -5.42 42.53
N LEU A 59 18.28 -5.15 42.83
CA LEU A 59 17.41 -4.28 42.03
C LEU A 59 17.97 -2.88 41.98
N PRO A 60 18.03 -2.26 40.81
CA PRO A 60 18.35 -0.84 40.65
C PRO A 60 17.22 0.00 41.26
N GLU A 61 17.57 1.05 42.01
CA GLU A 61 16.61 2.01 42.52
C GLU A 61 16.17 2.90 41.35
N LEU A 62 14.86 3.07 41.12
CA LEU A 62 14.32 4.03 40.20
C LEU A 62 14.42 5.40 40.86
N ASP A 63 15.23 6.30 40.30
CA ASP A 63 15.38 7.67 40.79
C ASP A 63 14.04 8.43 40.64
N ASN A 64 13.30 8.51 41.73
CA ASN A 64 12.04 9.28 41.83
C ASN A 64 12.28 10.74 42.16
N SER A 65 13.46 11.30 41.91
CA SER A 65 13.71 12.71 42.05
C SER A 65 13.22 13.50 40.81
N VAL A 66 11.91 13.62 40.66
CA VAL A 66 11.31 14.72 39.89
C VAL A 66 11.17 15.91 40.84
N SER A 67 12.18 16.76 40.85
CA SER A 67 12.05 18.11 41.38
C SER A 67 10.97 18.86 40.60
N THR A 68 9.97 19.35 41.33
CA THR A 68 8.97 20.33 40.88
C THR A 68 9.69 21.51 40.21
N VAL A 69 9.57 21.58 38.88
CA VAL A 69 9.89 22.78 38.12
C VAL A 69 8.58 23.26 37.51
N ASP A 70 8.30 24.55 37.75
CA ASP A 70 7.07 25.25 37.40
C ASP A 70 6.50 24.91 36.01
N GLU A 71 5.25 24.44 35.99
CA GLU A 71 4.40 24.43 34.84
C GLU A 71 4.02 25.87 34.45
N PRO A 72 4.59 26.49 33.44
CA PRO A 72 3.91 26.73 32.18
C PRO A 72 4.80 26.84 30.94
N ALA A 73 6.11 26.64 31.04
CA ALA A 73 7.02 26.82 29.90
C ALA A 73 7.27 25.55 29.09
N VAL A 74 6.95 24.36 29.59
CA VAL A 74 7.17 23.06 28.93
C VAL A 74 6.00 22.66 28.02
N GLU A 75 4.81 23.15 28.30
CA GLU A 75 3.63 22.83 27.49
C GLU A 75 3.63 23.50 26.12
N MET A 76 4.27 24.67 25.98
CA MET A 76 4.38 25.39 24.70
C MET A 76 5.53 24.87 23.79
N ALA A 77 6.54 24.20 24.34
CA ALA A 77 7.65 23.61 23.57
C ALA A 77 7.36 22.17 23.11
N LEU A 78 6.45 21.45 23.77
CA LEU A 78 6.03 20.10 23.38
C LEU A 78 4.92 20.08 22.31
N GLN A 79 4.26 21.22 22.06
CA GLN A 79 3.23 21.33 21.03
C GLN A 79 3.78 21.56 19.62
N SER A 80 5.08 21.82 19.45
CA SER A 80 5.65 22.15 18.12
C SER A 80 6.45 21.04 17.44
N THR A 81 6.69 19.87 18.05
CA THR A 81 7.56 18.85 17.41
C THR A 81 7.20 17.37 17.62
N ALA A 82 6.03 17.07 18.15
CA ALA A 82 5.53 15.70 18.14
C ALA A 82 4.09 15.67 17.60
N GLN A 83 3.97 15.68 16.27
CA GLN A 83 2.81 14.99 15.70
C GLN A 83 2.93 13.53 16.13
N VAL A 84 2.28 13.21 17.27
CA VAL A 84 1.94 11.84 17.59
C VAL A 84 1.12 11.37 16.41
N LEU A 85 1.73 10.55 15.55
CA LEU A 85 1.02 9.73 14.59
C LEU A 85 0.12 8.83 15.45
N THR A 86 -1.04 9.32 15.79
CA THR A 86 -2.13 8.49 16.28
C THR A 86 -2.39 7.54 15.11
N PHE A 87 -1.90 6.31 15.23
CA PHE A 87 -2.41 5.21 14.43
C PHE A 87 -3.92 5.21 14.70
N LYS A 88 -4.68 5.79 13.77
CA LYS A 88 -6.12 5.58 13.75
C LYS A 88 -6.29 4.08 13.74
N GLN A 89 -6.93 3.54 14.77
CA GLN A 89 -7.32 2.14 14.75
C GLN A 89 -7.97 1.88 13.38
N PRO A 90 -7.64 0.78 12.70
CA PRO A 90 -8.25 0.48 11.42
C PRO A 90 -9.76 0.59 11.62
N LYS A 91 -10.38 1.52 10.89
CA LYS A 91 -11.83 1.68 10.92
C LYS A 91 -12.38 0.36 10.37
N LEU A 92 -12.91 -0.47 11.24
CA LEU A 92 -13.68 -1.62 10.82
C LEU A 92 -14.78 -1.06 9.93
N ILE A 93 -15.04 -1.68 8.78
CA ILE A 93 -16.18 -1.31 7.94
C ILE A 93 -17.42 -1.59 8.80
N ASP A 94 -17.88 -0.57 9.49
CA ASP A 94 -19.10 -0.63 10.29
C ASP A 94 -20.29 -0.48 9.33
N GLU A 95 -21.38 -1.19 9.62
CA GLU A 95 -22.61 -1.16 8.80
C GLU A 95 -23.18 0.26 8.62
N SER A 96 -22.82 1.18 9.53
CA SER A 96 -23.30 2.57 9.54
C SER A 96 -22.50 3.56 8.69
N ASP A 97 -21.29 3.21 8.21
CA ASP A 97 -20.39 4.16 7.53
C ASP A 97 -20.16 3.75 6.06
N PRO A 98 -20.79 4.47 5.10
CA PRO A 98 -20.62 4.14 3.68
C PRO A 98 -19.20 4.38 3.21
N SER A 99 -18.61 3.38 2.55
CA SER A 99 -17.28 3.44 1.94
C SER A 99 -17.32 4.12 0.58
N ILE A 100 -17.61 5.43 0.55
CA ILE A 100 -17.58 6.23 -0.68
C ILE A 100 -16.17 6.76 -0.87
N PRO A 101 -15.52 6.52 -2.03
CA PRO A 101 -14.20 7.06 -2.32
C PRO A 101 -14.17 8.58 -2.32
N GLU A 102 -13.03 9.15 -1.96
CA GLU A 102 -12.82 10.60 -2.03
C GLU A 102 -12.78 11.06 -3.48
N LYS A 103 -13.49 12.16 -3.78
CA LYS A 103 -13.43 12.78 -5.09
C LYS A 103 -12.21 13.69 -5.21
N PHE A 104 -11.33 13.40 -6.16
CA PHE A 104 -10.18 14.27 -6.44
C PHE A 104 -10.58 15.42 -7.35
N PRO A 105 -10.41 16.69 -6.92
CA PRO A 105 -10.83 17.87 -7.68
C PRO A 105 -10.14 17.95 -9.06
N ASP A 106 -8.88 17.58 -9.13
CA ASP A 106 -8.05 17.68 -10.35
C ASP A 106 -8.04 16.39 -11.18
N TYR A 107 -8.97 15.47 -10.90
CA TYR A 107 -9.07 14.26 -11.71
C TYR A 107 -9.54 14.57 -13.13
N VAL A 108 -8.80 14.11 -14.12
CA VAL A 108 -9.13 14.27 -15.54
C VAL A 108 -9.71 12.96 -16.08
N PRO A 109 -10.99 12.89 -16.42
CA PRO A 109 -11.61 11.70 -17.02
C PRO A 109 -11.04 11.39 -18.40
N PHE A 110 -10.74 10.12 -18.66
CA PHE A 110 -10.30 9.63 -19.96
C PHE A 110 -10.62 8.14 -20.16
N GLY A 111 -10.43 7.66 -21.39
CA GLY A 111 -10.62 6.25 -21.72
C GLY A 111 -12.03 5.77 -21.41
N PHE A 112 -12.15 4.67 -20.70
CA PHE A 112 -13.41 4.00 -20.39
C PHE A 112 -14.27 4.70 -19.31
N PHE A 113 -13.85 5.84 -18.78
CA PHE A 113 -14.51 6.53 -17.65
C PHE A 113 -16.01 6.80 -17.90
N LYS A 114 -16.38 7.32 -19.08
CA LYS A 114 -17.76 7.69 -19.41
C LYS A 114 -18.68 6.45 -19.48
N ASP A 115 -18.20 5.38 -20.11
CA ASP A 115 -18.97 4.15 -20.26
C ASP A 115 -19.12 3.45 -18.92
N LEU A 116 -18.04 3.40 -18.13
CA LEU A 116 -18.07 2.88 -16.76
C LEU A 116 -19.05 3.66 -15.87
N THR A 117 -19.08 5.00 -16.00
CA THR A 117 -20.06 5.86 -15.30
C THR A 117 -21.49 5.45 -15.67
N THR A 118 -21.75 5.15 -16.94
CA THR A 118 -23.08 4.73 -17.41
C THR A 118 -23.45 3.36 -16.81
N ILE A 119 -22.52 2.41 -16.80
CA ILE A 119 -22.72 1.07 -16.22
C ILE A 119 -23.03 1.17 -14.72
N VAL A 120 -22.20 1.88 -13.95
CA VAL A 120 -22.36 1.99 -12.48
C VAL A 120 -23.63 2.77 -12.11
N LYS A 121 -24.01 3.76 -12.93
CA LYS A 121 -25.26 4.55 -12.77
C LYS A 121 -26.51 3.69 -12.98
N ALA A 122 -26.47 2.71 -13.87
CA ALA A 122 -27.60 1.82 -14.17
C ALA A 122 -28.03 0.95 -12.97
N LYS A 123 -27.16 0.78 -11.97
CA LYS A 123 -27.40 -0.07 -10.76
C LYS A 123 -27.79 -1.53 -11.05
N SER A 124 -27.64 -1.96 -12.29
CA SER A 124 -27.82 -3.36 -12.66
C SER A 124 -26.52 -4.13 -12.42
N PHE A 125 -26.67 -5.45 -12.17
CA PHE A 125 -25.52 -6.31 -12.08
C PHE A 125 -24.84 -6.47 -13.45
N TYR A 126 -23.63 -5.97 -13.57
CA TYR A 126 -22.89 -5.94 -14.83
C TYR A 126 -21.38 -6.04 -14.56
N PRO A 127 -20.83 -7.25 -14.40
CA PRO A 127 -19.40 -7.44 -14.12
C PRO A 127 -18.50 -6.94 -15.25
N VAL A 128 -17.47 -6.16 -14.91
CA VAL A 128 -16.53 -5.55 -15.84
C VAL A 128 -15.11 -5.98 -15.52
N PHE A 129 -14.35 -6.40 -16.52
CA PHE A 129 -12.92 -6.68 -16.41
C PHE A 129 -12.12 -5.60 -17.12
N ILE A 130 -11.26 -4.87 -16.39
CA ILE A 130 -10.45 -3.77 -16.92
C ILE A 130 -8.99 -4.16 -16.88
N THR A 131 -8.39 -4.34 -18.04
CA THR A 131 -6.98 -4.67 -18.19
C THR A 131 -6.15 -3.49 -18.70
N GLY A 132 -4.85 -3.60 -18.72
CA GLY A 132 -3.90 -2.63 -19.30
C GLY A 132 -2.68 -2.39 -18.41
N HIS A 133 -1.71 -1.67 -18.92
CA HIS A 133 -0.44 -1.45 -18.26
C HIS A 133 -0.55 -0.86 -16.85
N SER A 134 0.39 -1.22 -15.97
CA SER A 134 0.46 -0.63 -14.63
C SER A 134 0.68 0.89 -14.69
N GLY A 135 0.00 1.63 -13.81
CA GLY A 135 0.14 3.09 -13.73
C GLY A 135 -0.59 3.89 -14.80
N ASN A 136 -1.54 3.29 -15.52
CA ASN A 136 -2.44 3.96 -16.47
C ASN A 136 -3.77 4.45 -15.87
N GLY A 137 -3.97 4.30 -14.55
CA GLY A 137 -5.11 4.88 -13.83
C GLY A 137 -6.36 4.01 -13.73
N LYS A 138 -6.33 2.70 -14.05
CA LYS A 138 -7.48 1.77 -13.98
C LYS A 138 -8.24 1.84 -12.65
N THR A 139 -7.55 1.56 -11.56
CA THR A 139 -8.12 1.52 -10.20
C THR A 139 -8.68 2.87 -9.79
N LEU A 140 -7.90 3.95 -10.03
CA LEU A 140 -8.33 5.32 -9.74
C LEU A 140 -9.59 5.70 -10.55
N MET A 141 -9.69 5.27 -11.80
CA MET A 141 -10.87 5.51 -12.64
C MET A 141 -12.14 4.94 -11.99
N VAL A 142 -12.10 3.70 -11.49
CA VAL A 142 -13.25 3.07 -10.82
C VAL A 142 -13.62 3.85 -9.55
N GLU A 143 -12.63 4.19 -8.72
CA GLU A 143 -12.84 4.95 -7.49
C GLU A 143 -13.46 6.33 -7.80
N GLN A 144 -12.99 7.03 -8.83
CA GLN A 144 -13.52 8.35 -9.19
C GLN A 144 -14.92 8.31 -9.83
N VAL A 145 -15.26 7.25 -10.57
CA VAL A 145 -16.64 6.99 -11.01
C VAL A 145 -17.56 6.80 -9.81
N CYS A 146 -17.15 5.99 -8.84
CA CYS A 146 -17.93 5.76 -7.62
C CYS A 146 -18.08 7.05 -6.78
N ALA A 147 -17.00 7.85 -6.66
CA ALA A 147 -17.02 9.13 -5.97
C ALA A 147 -17.99 10.13 -6.63
N GLU A 148 -17.96 10.23 -7.96
CA GLU A 148 -18.84 11.14 -8.73
C GLU A 148 -20.33 10.76 -8.56
N LEU A 149 -20.61 9.46 -8.58
CA LEU A 149 -21.96 8.93 -8.43
C LEU A 149 -22.38 8.77 -6.97
N LYS A 150 -21.52 9.10 -6.00
CA LYS A 150 -21.72 8.88 -4.56
C LYS A 150 -22.10 7.42 -4.25
N ARG A 151 -21.45 6.48 -4.94
CA ARG A 151 -21.64 5.05 -4.77
C ARG A 151 -20.56 4.49 -3.83
N GLU A 152 -20.97 3.59 -2.97
CA GLU A 152 -20.01 2.82 -2.18
C GLU A 152 -19.14 1.97 -3.10
N CYS A 153 -17.83 1.95 -2.80
CA CYS A 153 -16.86 1.12 -3.47
C CYS A 153 -16.03 0.36 -2.43
N ILE A 154 -16.19 -0.93 -2.40
CA ILE A 154 -15.40 -1.80 -1.52
C ILE A 154 -14.28 -2.39 -2.35
N ARG A 155 -13.05 -1.93 -2.09
CA ARG A 155 -11.85 -2.38 -2.80
C ARG A 155 -11.16 -3.50 -2.06
N VAL A 156 -10.78 -4.53 -2.79
CA VAL A 156 -9.98 -5.66 -2.33
C VAL A 156 -8.77 -5.80 -3.24
N ASN A 157 -7.58 -5.72 -2.68
CA ASN A 157 -6.35 -6.01 -3.41
C ASN A 157 -6.08 -7.52 -3.35
N ILE A 158 -5.89 -8.13 -4.50
CA ILE A 158 -5.62 -9.55 -4.61
C ILE A 158 -4.12 -9.82 -4.57
N SER A 159 -3.75 -10.87 -3.88
CA SER A 159 -2.42 -11.45 -3.85
C SER A 159 -2.49 -12.96 -4.03
N ILE A 160 -1.35 -13.61 -4.20
CA ILE A 160 -1.29 -15.07 -4.32
C ILE A 160 -1.81 -15.79 -3.06
N GLU A 161 -1.70 -15.13 -1.90
CA GLU A 161 -2.15 -15.67 -0.60
C GLU A 161 -3.65 -15.49 -0.38
N THR A 162 -4.31 -14.56 -1.10
CA THR A 162 -5.73 -14.26 -0.92
C THR A 162 -6.59 -15.50 -1.06
N ASP A 163 -7.40 -15.77 -0.05
CA ASP A 163 -8.24 -16.95 0.02
C ASP A 163 -9.74 -16.66 0.21
N GLU A 164 -10.54 -17.73 0.30
CA GLU A 164 -11.99 -17.62 0.51
C GLU A 164 -12.34 -16.87 1.79
N SER A 165 -11.56 -17.03 2.86
CA SER A 165 -11.83 -16.36 4.15
C SER A 165 -11.56 -14.87 4.09
N ASP A 166 -10.55 -14.44 3.32
CA ASP A 166 -10.25 -13.03 3.10
C ASP A 166 -11.36 -12.34 2.31
N LEU A 167 -11.94 -13.04 1.35
CA LEU A 167 -12.95 -12.51 0.43
C LEU A 167 -14.36 -12.58 1.00
N LEU A 168 -14.75 -13.74 1.50
CA LEU A 168 -16.11 -14.04 1.93
C LEU A 168 -16.29 -13.92 3.45
N GLY A 169 -15.18 -13.92 4.19
CA GLY A 169 -15.20 -13.86 5.65
C GLY A 169 -15.29 -15.21 6.34
N GLY A 170 -15.37 -15.17 7.66
CA GLY A 170 -15.38 -16.38 8.47
C GLY A 170 -15.37 -16.11 9.96
N PRO A 171 -15.20 -17.15 10.77
CA PRO A 171 -15.19 -17.04 12.21
C PRO A 171 -13.98 -16.22 12.70
N THR A 172 -14.24 -15.26 13.54
CA THR A 172 -13.23 -14.37 14.14
C THR A 172 -13.47 -14.31 15.64
N LEU A 173 -12.40 -14.25 16.43
CA LEU A 173 -12.48 -14.13 17.89
C LEU A 173 -12.61 -12.66 18.26
N VAL A 174 -13.74 -12.28 18.86
CA VAL A 174 -14.00 -10.92 19.36
C VAL A 174 -14.37 -11.00 20.83
N ASN A 175 -13.59 -10.37 21.71
CA ASN A 175 -13.82 -10.37 23.16
C ASN A 175 -14.05 -11.77 23.77
N GLY A 176 -13.30 -12.77 23.31
CA GLY A 176 -13.42 -14.16 23.77
C GLY A 176 -14.57 -14.97 23.15
N ASN A 177 -15.42 -14.38 22.32
CA ASN A 177 -16.51 -15.06 21.61
C ASN A 177 -16.15 -15.25 20.15
N VAL A 178 -16.53 -16.40 19.57
CA VAL A 178 -16.42 -16.64 18.13
C VAL A 178 -17.60 -15.99 17.43
N VAL A 179 -17.31 -15.01 16.58
CA VAL A 179 -18.31 -14.28 15.78
C VAL A 179 -17.98 -14.49 14.30
N ASN A 180 -18.97 -14.79 13.48
CA ASN A 180 -18.79 -14.78 12.03
C ASN A 180 -18.74 -13.34 11.54
N ARG A 181 -17.64 -12.98 10.86
CA ARG A 181 -17.47 -11.68 10.24
C ARG A 181 -17.58 -11.81 8.73
N ASP A 182 -18.41 -10.95 8.13
CA ASP A 182 -18.50 -10.85 6.68
C ASP A 182 -17.21 -10.33 6.09
N GLY A 183 -16.75 -10.95 5.01
CA GLY A 183 -15.66 -10.43 4.20
C GLY A 183 -16.14 -9.30 3.27
N PRO A 184 -15.20 -8.65 2.58
CA PRO A 184 -15.50 -7.51 1.70
C PRO A 184 -16.52 -7.83 0.60
N VAL A 185 -16.47 -9.03 0.05
CA VAL A 185 -17.40 -9.47 -1.00
C VAL A 185 -18.83 -9.58 -0.47
N ILE A 186 -19.00 -10.26 0.66
CA ILE A 186 -20.31 -10.40 1.31
C ILE A 186 -20.85 -9.04 1.77
N THR A 187 -19.98 -8.20 2.29
CA THR A 187 -20.32 -6.82 2.67
C THR A 187 -20.82 -6.04 1.45
N ALA A 188 -20.13 -6.11 0.31
CA ALA A 188 -20.54 -5.44 -0.92
C ALA A 188 -21.91 -5.95 -1.42
N MET A 189 -22.13 -7.27 -1.40
CA MET A 189 -23.42 -7.87 -1.77
C MET A 189 -24.57 -7.37 -0.90
N LYS A 190 -24.39 -7.40 0.43
CA LYS A 190 -25.41 -6.98 1.41
C LYS A 190 -25.71 -5.48 1.33
N ARG A 191 -24.73 -4.66 0.94
CA ARG A 191 -24.88 -3.20 0.86
C ARG A 191 -25.33 -2.70 -0.51
N GLY A 192 -25.22 -3.53 -1.56
CA GLY A 192 -25.45 -3.10 -2.95
C GLY A 192 -24.32 -2.20 -3.46
N ALA A 193 -23.10 -2.37 -2.95
CA ALA A 193 -21.93 -1.59 -3.29
C ALA A 193 -21.26 -2.09 -4.58
N VAL A 194 -20.39 -1.27 -5.16
CA VAL A 194 -19.45 -1.69 -6.19
C VAL A 194 -18.31 -2.44 -5.52
N LEU A 195 -18.10 -3.69 -5.89
CA LEU A 195 -16.94 -4.48 -5.47
C LEU A 195 -15.81 -4.28 -6.47
N LEU A 196 -14.72 -3.65 -6.05
CA LEU A 196 -13.52 -3.48 -6.85
C LEU A 196 -12.47 -4.53 -6.47
N ILE A 197 -12.27 -5.52 -7.34
CA ILE A 197 -11.24 -6.54 -7.20
C ILE A 197 -9.99 -6.05 -7.93
N ASP A 198 -9.02 -5.55 -7.17
CA ASP A 198 -7.82 -4.94 -7.76
C ASP A 198 -6.68 -5.95 -7.88
N GLU A 199 -5.98 -5.91 -9.02
CA GLU A 199 -4.88 -6.83 -9.38
C GLU A 199 -5.30 -8.31 -9.36
N VAL A 200 -6.49 -8.61 -9.92
CA VAL A 200 -7.08 -9.96 -9.89
C VAL A 200 -6.18 -11.03 -10.54
N ASP A 201 -5.33 -10.66 -11.48
CA ASP A 201 -4.36 -11.52 -12.13
C ASP A 201 -3.18 -11.95 -11.23
N ARG A 202 -3.08 -11.43 -10.01
CA ARG A 202 -2.16 -11.94 -8.98
C ARG A 202 -2.73 -13.08 -8.17
N GLY A 203 -4.03 -13.33 -8.27
CA GLY A 203 -4.71 -14.34 -7.50
C GLY A 203 -4.45 -15.76 -7.97
N SER A 204 -4.65 -16.69 -7.07
CA SER A 204 -4.59 -18.13 -7.36
C SER A 204 -5.97 -18.69 -7.68
N ASN A 205 -6.04 -20.00 -7.96
CA ASN A 205 -7.30 -20.72 -8.16
C ASN A 205 -8.30 -20.61 -6.98
N LYS A 206 -7.89 -20.10 -5.83
CA LYS A 206 -8.75 -19.80 -4.68
C LYS A 206 -9.84 -18.76 -5.01
N LEU A 207 -9.63 -17.91 -6.05
CA LEU A 207 -10.61 -16.96 -6.54
C LEU A 207 -11.87 -17.63 -7.17
N MET A 208 -11.81 -18.92 -7.42
CA MET A 208 -12.97 -19.68 -7.96
C MET A 208 -14.18 -19.68 -7.00
N CYS A 209 -13.98 -19.35 -5.72
CA CYS A 209 -15.09 -19.12 -4.77
C CYS A 209 -16.03 -17.98 -5.20
N LEU A 210 -15.57 -17.08 -6.07
CA LEU A 210 -16.34 -15.94 -6.59
C LEU A 210 -17.23 -16.28 -7.80
N GLN A 211 -17.13 -17.47 -8.40
CA GLN A 211 -17.83 -17.81 -9.65
C GLN A 211 -19.33 -17.54 -9.60
N GLY A 212 -20.02 -18.06 -8.58
CA GLY A 212 -21.47 -17.86 -8.43
C GLY A 212 -21.84 -16.38 -8.21
N ILE A 213 -20.97 -15.63 -7.54
CA ILE A 213 -21.16 -14.21 -7.27
C ILE A 213 -20.99 -13.39 -8.55
N LEU A 214 -20.04 -13.76 -9.42
CA LEU A 214 -19.84 -13.13 -10.74
C LEU A 214 -20.99 -13.41 -11.72
N GLU A 215 -21.85 -14.39 -11.42
CA GLU A 215 -23.09 -14.64 -12.16
C GLU A 215 -24.30 -13.90 -11.55
N GLY A 216 -24.09 -13.10 -10.49
CA GLY A 216 -25.18 -12.40 -9.78
C GLY A 216 -26.05 -13.32 -8.92
N LYS A 217 -25.61 -14.53 -8.66
CA LYS A 217 -26.35 -15.51 -7.88
C LYS A 217 -26.21 -15.28 -6.37
N PRO A 218 -27.21 -15.69 -5.57
CA PRO A 218 -27.07 -15.72 -4.12
C PRO A 218 -25.90 -16.62 -3.68
N TYR A 219 -25.22 -16.22 -2.63
CA TYR A 219 -24.13 -17.00 -2.02
C TYR A 219 -24.63 -17.69 -0.75
N TYR A 220 -24.50 -19.02 -0.69
CA TYR A 220 -24.74 -19.78 0.52
C TYR A 220 -23.46 -19.88 1.36
N ASN A 221 -23.43 -19.21 2.51
CA ASN A 221 -22.32 -19.26 3.43
C ASN A 221 -22.34 -20.58 4.22
N LYS A 222 -21.47 -21.50 3.84
CA LYS A 222 -21.35 -22.83 4.47
C LYS A 222 -20.96 -22.79 5.95
N LYS A 223 -20.35 -21.66 6.42
CA LYS A 223 -19.83 -21.52 7.79
C LYS A 223 -20.92 -21.13 8.79
N ASN A 224 -21.94 -20.38 8.37
CA ASN A 224 -23.04 -19.93 9.24
C ASN A 224 -24.44 -20.30 8.74
N GLY A 225 -24.55 -20.94 7.57
CA GLY A 225 -25.83 -21.33 6.97
C GLY A 225 -26.64 -20.18 6.34
N GLU A 226 -26.09 -18.98 6.25
CA GLU A 226 -26.76 -17.80 5.71
C GLU A 226 -26.80 -17.84 4.17
N LEU A 227 -27.95 -17.54 3.57
CA LEU A 227 -28.09 -17.30 2.14
C LEU A 227 -28.09 -15.82 1.88
N VAL A 228 -27.00 -15.30 1.29
CA VAL A 228 -26.80 -13.88 0.99
C VAL A 228 -27.26 -13.58 -0.43
N HIS A 229 -28.29 -12.75 -0.56
CA HIS A 229 -28.76 -12.23 -1.84
C HIS A 229 -28.07 -10.90 -2.16
N PRO A 230 -27.57 -10.69 -3.41
CA PRO A 230 -27.05 -9.40 -3.79
C PRO A 230 -28.15 -8.34 -3.79
N LYS A 231 -27.93 -7.22 -3.09
CA LYS A 231 -28.85 -6.07 -3.13
C LYS A 231 -28.73 -5.32 -4.45
N GLU A 232 -29.77 -4.58 -4.81
CA GLU A 232 -29.79 -3.69 -5.96
C GLU A 232 -28.58 -2.73 -5.95
N GLY A 233 -27.91 -2.62 -7.09
CA GLY A 233 -26.70 -1.82 -7.25
C GLY A 233 -25.39 -2.58 -7.02
N PHE A 234 -25.42 -3.80 -6.46
CA PHE A 234 -24.23 -4.62 -6.43
C PHE A 234 -23.71 -4.93 -7.83
N THR A 235 -22.45 -4.70 -8.06
CA THR A 235 -21.75 -5.13 -9.27
C THR A 235 -20.27 -5.34 -8.96
N VAL A 236 -19.57 -6.05 -9.85
CA VAL A 236 -18.16 -6.39 -9.68
C VAL A 236 -17.34 -5.75 -10.79
N ILE A 237 -16.29 -5.06 -10.43
CA ILE A 237 -15.30 -4.51 -11.35
C ILE A 237 -13.95 -5.09 -10.96
N ALA A 238 -13.32 -5.81 -11.88
CA ALA A 238 -11.98 -6.35 -11.68
C ALA A 238 -10.95 -5.55 -12.48
N THR A 239 -9.79 -5.30 -11.90
CA THR A 239 -8.63 -4.71 -12.62
C THR A 239 -7.49 -5.72 -12.69
N ALA A 240 -6.76 -5.71 -13.80
CA ALA A 240 -5.61 -6.55 -14.04
C ALA A 240 -4.53 -5.82 -14.83
N ASN A 241 -3.29 -6.27 -14.75
CA ASN A 241 -2.21 -5.78 -15.61
C ASN A 241 -2.07 -6.61 -16.88
N THR A 242 -2.65 -7.80 -16.88
CA THR A 242 -2.67 -8.74 -18.03
C THR A 242 -4.11 -9.05 -18.44
N LYS A 243 -4.27 -9.70 -19.60
CA LYS A 243 -5.60 -10.18 -20.05
C LYS A 243 -6.00 -11.52 -19.42
N GLY A 244 -5.37 -11.90 -18.30
CA GLY A 244 -5.59 -13.19 -17.65
C GLY A 244 -4.75 -14.33 -18.21
N GLN A 245 -3.88 -14.06 -19.15
CA GLN A 245 -3.02 -15.07 -19.79
C GLN A 245 -1.66 -15.26 -19.07
N GLY A 246 -1.48 -14.62 -17.93
CA GLY A 246 -0.20 -14.60 -17.24
C GLY A 246 0.76 -13.56 -17.82
N SER A 247 2.01 -13.59 -17.36
CA SER A 247 3.11 -12.76 -17.88
C SER A 247 4.12 -13.62 -18.61
N ASP A 248 4.21 -13.48 -19.90
CA ASP A 248 5.18 -14.22 -20.73
C ASP A 248 6.65 -13.84 -20.45
N GLU A 249 6.89 -12.69 -19.82
CA GLU A 249 8.22 -12.09 -19.70
C GLU A 249 8.72 -11.94 -18.25
N GLY A 250 8.04 -12.54 -17.26
CA GLY A 250 8.46 -12.47 -15.86
C GLY A 250 8.42 -11.06 -15.22
N ARG A 251 7.94 -10.04 -15.94
CA ARG A 251 7.87 -8.64 -15.48
C ARG A 251 6.81 -8.41 -14.43
N PHE A 252 5.75 -9.22 -14.43
CA PHE A 252 4.68 -9.17 -13.46
C PHE A 252 4.49 -10.55 -12.87
N LEU A 253 4.25 -10.63 -11.56
CA LEU A 253 3.79 -11.86 -10.91
C LEU A 253 2.30 -12.05 -11.23
N ALA A 254 1.97 -12.29 -12.49
CA ALA A 254 0.61 -12.56 -12.94
C ALA A 254 0.41 -14.05 -13.16
N GLN A 255 -0.65 -14.58 -12.56
CA GLN A 255 -1.08 -15.96 -12.76
C GLN A 255 -1.96 -16.07 -14.00
N ILE A 256 -1.99 -17.25 -14.60
CA ILE A 256 -2.99 -17.56 -15.63
C ILE A 256 -4.33 -17.71 -14.94
N LEU A 257 -5.29 -16.87 -15.27
CA LEU A 257 -6.64 -16.96 -14.77
C LEU A 257 -7.42 -18.03 -15.55
N ASP A 258 -8.28 -18.77 -14.85
CA ASP A 258 -9.16 -19.74 -15.47
C ASP A 258 -10.09 -19.06 -16.48
N SER A 259 -10.22 -19.63 -17.68
CA SER A 259 -11.06 -19.08 -18.75
C SER A 259 -12.54 -19.01 -18.32
N ALA A 260 -13.02 -20.01 -17.56
CA ALA A 260 -14.37 -19.99 -17.04
C ALA A 260 -14.60 -18.86 -16.02
N PHE A 261 -13.57 -18.42 -15.29
CA PHE A 261 -13.65 -17.24 -14.44
C PHE A 261 -13.76 -15.97 -15.27
N LEU A 262 -12.96 -15.84 -16.33
CA LEU A 262 -12.97 -14.67 -17.22
C LEU A 262 -14.28 -14.52 -18.01
N GLU A 263 -14.85 -15.62 -18.48
CA GLU A 263 -16.12 -15.64 -19.20
C GLU A 263 -17.34 -15.14 -18.39
N ARG A 264 -17.20 -15.00 -17.07
CA ARG A 264 -18.24 -14.44 -16.21
C ARG A 264 -18.28 -12.92 -16.18
N PHE A 265 -17.25 -12.26 -16.72
CA PHE A 265 -17.28 -10.82 -16.92
C PHE A 265 -18.01 -10.52 -18.24
N VAL A 266 -19.03 -9.65 -18.18
CA VAL A 266 -19.85 -9.30 -19.34
C VAL A 266 -19.04 -8.60 -20.42
N ILE A 267 -18.10 -7.75 -20.00
CA ILE A 267 -17.15 -7.09 -20.89
C ILE A 267 -15.73 -7.11 -20.34
N THR A 268 -14.78 -7.19 -21.25
CA THR A 268 -13.35 -6.96 -20.99
C THR A 268 -12.92 -5.70 -21.75
N VAL A 269 -12.30 -4.77 -21.04
CA VAL A 269 -11.86 -3.48 -21.60
C VAL A 269 -10.37 -3.32 -21.37
N GLU A 270 -9.65 -2.96 -22.42
CA GLU A 270 -8.25 -2.55 -22.32
C GLU A 270 -8.15 -1.04 -22.14
N GLN A 271 -7.72 -0.61 -20.94
CA GLN A 271 -7.46 0.79 -20.65
C GLN A 271 -6.05 1.14 -21.11
N GLU A 272 -5.95 1.94 -22.15
CA GLU A 272 -4.68 2.49 -22.61
C GLU A 272 -4.21 3.66 -21.75
N PHE A 273 -2.96 4.12 -21.98
CA PHE A 273 -2.50 5.38 -21.42
C PHE A 273 -3.30 6.54 -22.00
N PRO A 274 -3.48 7.62 -21.24
CA PRO A 274 -4.13 8.83 -21.76
C PRO A 274 -3.31 9.44 -22.89
N ASP A 275 -3.99 10.12 -23.80
CA ASP A 275 -3.33 10.88 -24.86
C ASP A 275 -2.54 12.09 -24.31
N LYS A 276 -1.65 12.66 -25.10
CA LYS A 276 -0.81 13.81 -24.70
C LYS A 276 -1.63 14.98 -24.16
N LYS A 277 -2.82 15.23 -24.72
CA LYS A 277 -3.68 16.36 -24.29
C LYS A 277 -4.24 16.14 -22.90
N VAL A 278 -4.61 14.91 -22.60
CA VAL A 278 -5.10 14.50 -21.28
C VAL A 278 -3.94 14.50 -20.28
N GLU A 279 -2.77 13.93 -20.62
CA GLU A 279 -1.61 13.95 -19.73
C GLU A 279 -1.13 15.36 -19.39
N LYS A 280 -1.13 16.29 -20.38
CA LYS A 280 -0.87 17.71 -20.10
C LYS A 280 -1.84 18.27 -19.06
N LYS A 281 -3.14 17.97 -19.18
CA LYS A 281 -4.14 18.42 -18.19
C LYS A 281 -3.90 17.82 -16.81
N ILE A 282 -3.42 16.57 -16.73
CA ILE A 282 -3.08 15.90 -15.47
C ILE A 282 -1.85 16.54 -14.82
N LEU A 283 -0.85 16.91 -15.62
CA LEU A 283 0.44 17.41 -15.11
C LEU A 283 0.44 18.92 -14.84
N THR A 284 -0.34 19.71 -15.58
CA THR A 284 -0.40 21.18 -15.44
C THR A 284 -0.68 21.66 -14.01
N PRO A 285 -1.60 21.08 -13.24
CA PRO A 285 -1.79 21.48 -11.83
C PRO A 285 -0.61 21.18 -10.92
N LEU A 286 0.26 20.24 -11.31
CA LEU A 286 1.41 19.78 -10.51
C LEU A 286 2.70 20.52 -10.85
N ILE A 287 2.82 21.05 -12.06
CA ILE A 287 4.02 21.69 -12.59
C ILE A 287 3.68 23.08 -13.12
N ASN A 288 4.21 24.13 -12.48
CA ASN A 288 4.06 25.50 -12.96
C ASN A 288 5.13 25.85 -14.03
N ASP A 289 5.32 24.95 -15.01
CA ASP A 289 6.27 25.10 -16.13
C ASP A 289 5.70 24.35 -17.34
N ALA A 290 5.05 25.08 -18.24
CA ALA A 290 4.35 24.52 -19.39
C ALA A 290 5.31 23.81 -20.37
N ASP A 291 6.53 24.37 -20.58
CA ASP A 291 7.52 23.73 -21.45
C ASP A 291 7.96 22.38 -20.89
N PHE A 292 8.14 22.29 -19.56
CA PHE A 292 8.49 21.03 -18.91
C PHE A 292 7.38 19.98 -19.06
N VAL A 293 6.12 20.37 -18.89
CA VAL A 293 4.97 19.50 -19.13
C VAL A 293 4.96 18.98 -20.58
N ASP A 294 5.25 19.86 -21.55
CA ASP A 294 5.32 19.50 -22.95
C ASP A 294 6.46 18.53 -23.26
N CYS A 295 7.64 18.78 -22.73
CA CYS A 295 8.79 17.88 -22.86
C CYS A 295 8.52 16.52 -22.23
N LEU A 296 7.95 16.46 -21.03
CA LEU A 296 7.62 15.20 -20.34
C LEU A 296 6.60 14.36 -21.11
N THR A 297 5.53 14.99 -21.61
CA THR A 297 4.49 14.27 -22.35
C THR A 297 4.98 13.78 -23.71
N ASN A 298 5.85 14.55 -24.38
CA ASN A 298 6.48 14.13 -25.64
C ASN A 298 7.45 12.96 -25.41
N TRP A 299 8.28 13.05 -24.36
CA TRP A 299 9.21 12.01 -23.99
C TRP A 299 8.49 10.68 -23.68
N ALA A 300 7.47 10.73 -22.83
CA ALA A 300 6.70 9.54 -22.49
C ALA A 300 6.02 8.90 -23.71
N ASP A 301 5.52 9.71 -24.64
CA ASP A 301 4.91 9.20 -25.86
C ASP A 301 5.93 8.50 -26.76
N VAL A 302 7.11 9.07 -26.96
CA VAL A 302 8.19 8.44 -27.74
C VAL A 302 8.59 7.10 -27.11
N VAL A 303 8.82 7.07 -25.78
CA VAL A 303 9.16 5.83 -25.07
C VAL A 303 8.06 4.78 -25.26
N ARG A 304 6.78 5.14 -25.14
CA ARG A 304 5.66 4.19 -25.32
C ARG A 304 5.53 3.69 -26.75
N GLN A 305 5.82 4.53 -27.75
CA GLN A 305 5.83 4.11 -29.15
C GLN A 305 6.97 3.12 -29.40
N THR A 306 8.17 3.39 -28.88
CA THR A 306 9.33 2.50 -28.97
C THR A 306 9.06 1.15 -28.29
N PHE A 307 8.40 1.18 -27.13
CA PHE A 307 7.96 -0.03 -26.42
C PHE A 307 6.95 -0.84 -27.25
N LYS A 308 5.94 -0.18 -27.84
CA LYS A 308 4.94 -0.85 -28.72
C LYS A 308 5.59 -1.50 -29.96
N GLN A 309 6.74 -0.99 -30.41
CA GLN A 309 7.53 -1.56 -31.52
C GLN A 309 8.44 -2.72 -31.06
N GLY A 310 8.49 -3.03 -29.76
CA GLY A 310 9.33 -4.09 -29.20
C GLY A 310 10.83 -3.78 -29.16
N ALA A 311 11.21 -2.49 -29.30
CA ALA A 311 12.61 -2.09 -29.27
C ALA A 311 13.16 -1.81 -27.86
N ILE A 312 12.28 -1.65 -26.89
CA ILE A 312 12.61 -1.51 -25.47
C ILE A 312 11.61 -2.28 -24.62
N ASP A 313 12.05 -2.67 -23.45
CA ASP A 313 11.28 -3.51 -22.53
C ASP A 313 10.62 -2.73 -21.39
N GLU A 314 10.99 -1.49 -21.18
CA GLU A 314 10.49 -0.65 -20.11
C GLU A 314 9.63 0.51 -20.64
N ILE A 315 8.72 1.00 -19.79
CA ILE A 315 7.74 2.01 -20.18
C ILE A 315 7.64 3.14 -19.14
N ILE A 316 7.39 4.34 -19.62
CA ILE A 316 7.07 5.50 -18.76
C ILE A 316 5.56 5.62 -18.63
N SER A 317 5.03 5.21 -17.47
CA SER A 317 3.60 5.30 -17.16
C SER A 317 3.18 6.72 -16.77
N THR A 318 1.87 7.01 -16.86
CA THR A 318 1.31 8.28 -16.37
C THR A 318 1.58 8.48 -14.88
N ARG A 319 1.53 7.40 -14.08
CA ARG A 319 1.94 7.45 -12.65
C ARG A 319 3.39 7.92 -12.50
N ARG A 320 4.30 7.47 -13.37
CA ARG A 320 5.70 7.90 -13.36
C ARG A 320 5.83 9.39 -13.67
N LEU A 321 5.08 9.90 -14.63
CA LEU A 321 5.06 11.34 -14.94
C LEU A 321 4.57 12.17 -13.74
N VAL A 322 3.53 11.72 -13.05
CA VAL A 322 3.06 12.36 -11.82
C VAL A 322 4.13 12.33 -10.71
N HIS A 323 4.89 11.23 -10.60
CA HIS A 323 6.01 11.16 -9.64
C HIS A 323 7.13 12.15 -10.01
N ILE A 324 7.49 12.26 -11.29
CA ILE A 324 8.46 13.25 -11.76
C ILE A 324 7.98 14.66 -11.44
N ALA A 325 6.70 14.96 -11.70
CA ALA A 325 6.10 16.25 -11.37
C ALA A 325 6.22 16.59 -9.87
N LYS A 326 5.90 15.64 -9.00
CA LYS A 326 6.03 15.80 -7.54
C LYS A 326 7.50 15.97 -7.13
N THR A 327 8.41 15.20 -7.73
CA THR A 327 9.85 15.29 -7.45
C THR A 327 10.40 16.65 -7.89
N PHE A 328 9.98 17.14 -9.07
CA PHE A 328 10.33 18.47 -9.54
C PHE A 328 9.82 19.58 -8.61
N SER A 329 8.64 19.43 -8.03
CA SER A 329 8.13 20.43 -7.08
C SER A 329 9.02 20.61 -5.86
N ILE A 330 9.79 19.56 -5.49
CA ILE A 330 10.73 19.55 -4.35
C ILE A 330 12.11 20.07 -4.77
N PHE A 331 12.69 19.49 -5.82
CA PHE A 331 14.09 19.73 -6.19
C PHE A 331 14.28 20.92 -7.13
N LYS A 332 13.24 21.35 -7.86
CA LYS A 332 13.26 22.43 -8.86
C LYS A 332 14.26 22.23 -10.00
N ASP A 333 14.73 21.02 -10.19
CA ASP A 333 15.66 20.60 -11.22
C ASP A 333 15.00 19.51 -12.07
N ARG A 334 14.88 19.74 -13.39
CA ARG A 334 14.17 18.86 -14.32
C ARG A 334 14.90 17.52 -14.48
N MET A 335 16.24 17.57 -14.75
CA MET A 335 17.01 16.36 -14.99
C MET A 335 17.09 15.51 -13.73
N LYS A 336 17.38 16.11 -12.58
CA LYS A 336 17.41 15.41 -11.29
C LYS A 336 16.07 14.76 -10.95
N ALA A 337 14.95 15.43 -11.24
CA ALA A 337 13.63 14.87 -10.98
C ALA A 337 13.37 13.63 -11.85
N ILE A 338 13.78 13.64 -13.12
CA ILE A 338 13.68 12.50 -14.03
C ILE A 338 14.61 11.38 -13.59
N GLU A 339 15.90 11.68 -13.38
CA GLU A 339 16.91 10.72 -12.96
C GLU A 339 16.47 9.93 -11.72
N LEU A 340 16.07 10.62 -10.65
CA LEU A 340 15.60 9.98 -9.42
C LEU A 340 14.39 9.06 -9.67
N CYS A 341 13.50 9.44 -10.59
CA CYS A 341 12.31 8.65 -10.90
C CYS A 341 12.56 7.48 -11.84
N VAL A 342 13.63 7.49 -12.63
CA VAL A 342 14.02 6.39 -13.54
C VAL A 342 15.12 5.49 -12.98
N SER A 343 15.71 5.83 -11.84
CA SER A 343 16.80 5.07 -11.18
C SER A 343 16.44 3.64 -10.76
N ARG A 344 15.17 3.25 -10.84
CA ARG A 344 14.74 1.85 -10.62
C ARG A 344 15.01 0.94 -11.80
N PHE A 345 15.20 1.50 -12.99
CA PHE A 345 15.52 0.73 -14.18
C PHE A 345 16.99 0.29 -14.16
N ASP A 346 17.34 -0.69 -14.97
CA ASP A 346 18.73 -1.03 -15.19
C ASP A 346 19.50 0.17 -15.76
N GLU A 347 20.83 0.15 -15.63
CA GLU A 347 21.65 1.32 -15.94
C GLU A 347 21.61 1.69 -17.44
N GLU A 348 21.50 0.68 -18.32
CA GLU A 348 21.42 0.91 -19.77
C GLU A 348 20.10 1.61 -20.15
N THR A 349 18.97 1.10 -19.66
CA THR A 349 17.64 1.69 -19.85
C THR A 349 17.57 3.08 -19.25
N LYS A 350 18.12 3.28 -18.03
CA LYS A 350 18.18 4.58 -17.37
C LYS A 350 18.91 5.61 -18.22
N LEU A 351 20.13 5.28 -18.68
CA LEU A 351 20.93 6.17 -19.51
C LEU A 351 20.24 6.48 -20.84
N ALA A 352 19.63 5.47 -21.50
CA ALA A 352 18.88 5.68 -22.72
C ALA A 352 17.68 6.63 -22.54
N PHE A 353 16.96 6.52 -21.41
CA PHE A 353 15.85 7.42 -21.09
C PHE A 353 16.30 8.85 -20.81
N LEU A 354 17.41 9.04 -20.11
CA LEU A 354 17.98 10.33 -19.82
C LEU A 354 18.54 11.01 -21.09
N ASP A 355 19.23 10.25 -21.94
CA ASP A 355 19.75 10.73 -23.23
C ASP A 355 18.60 11.15 -24.17
N LEU A 356 17.56 10.31 -24.27
CA LEU A 356 16.36 10.65 -25.05
C LEU A 356 15.68 11.94 -24.53
N TYR A 357 15.59 12.08 -23.21
CA TYR A 357 14.96 13.28 -22.62
C TYR A 357 15.80 14.53 -22.94
N SER A 358 17.13 14.50 -22.80
CA SER A 358 18.02 15.64 -23.09
C SER A 358 17.95 16.10 -24.55
N LYS A 359 17.62 15.21 -25.47
CA LYS A 359 17.38 15.55 -26.88
C LYS A 359 16.03 16.23 -27.13
N ILE A 360 15.07 16.04 -26.24
CA ILE A 360 13.74 16.65 -26.33
C ILE A 360 13.71 17.99 -25.59
N ASP A 361 14.35 18.10 -24.43
CA ASP A 361 14.40 19.32 -23.63
C ASP A 361 15.75 20.03 -23.84
N VAL A 362 15.77 21.00 -24.75
CA VAL A 362 16.98 21.80 -25.05
C VAL A 362 17.47 22.67 -23.89
N LYS A 363 16.73 22.76 -22.79
CA LYS A 363 17.15 23.51 -21.59
C LYS A 363 17.98 22.65 -20.60
N VAL A 364 18.20 21.40 -20.93
CA VAL A 364 18.88 20.44 -20.07
C VAL A 364 20.08 19.85 -20.79
N GLU A 365 21.24 19.83 -20.15
CA GLU A 365 22.44 19.17 -20.67
C GLU A 365 22.34 17.66 -20.47
N ALA A 366 22.85 16.89 -21.46
CA ALA A 366 22.92 15.44 -21.33
C ALA A 366 23.82 15.06 -20.13
N PRO A 367 23.48 14.00 -19.37
CA PRO A 367 24.36 13.52 -18.32
C PRO A 367 25.71 13.15 -18.94
N VAL A 368 26.77 13.75 -18.44
CA VAL A 368 28.13 13.34 -18.82
C VAL A 368 28.32 11.94 -18.27
N ALA A 369 28.42 10.93 -19.14
CA ALA A 369 28.80 9.60 -18.73
C ALA A 369 30.15 9.72 -18.00
N GLU A 370 30.18 9.55 -16.69
CA GLU A 370 31.43 9.38 -15.97
C GLU A 370 32.10 8.15 -16.59
N ALA A 371 33.10 8.40 -17.39
CA ALA A 371 33.96 7.34 -17.91
C ALA A 371 34.44 6.53 -16.71
N ALA A 372 34.07 5.25 -16.66
CA ALA A 372 34.51 4.35 -15.60
C ALA A 372 36.03 4.50 -15.49
N LYS A 373 36.49 5.08 -14.39
CA LYS A 373 37.93 5.14 -14.09
C LYS A 373 38.41 3.70 -14.11
N PRO A 374 39.47 3.38 -14.89
CA PRO A 374 40.01 2.04 -14.85
C PRO A 374 40.44 1.79 -13.40
N VAL A 375 39.84 0.79 -12.77
CA VAL A 375 40.23 0.33 -11.44
C VAL A 375 41.67 -0.15 -11.60
N SER A 376 42.62 0.58 -11.02
CA SER A 376 44.00 0.13 -10.93
C SER A 376 43.99 -1.12 -10.03
N MET A 377 44.55 -2.22 -10.53
CA MET A 377 44.61 -3.51 -9.82
C MET A 377 45.47 -3.49 -8.53
N ASP A 378 45.93 -2.33 -8.10
CA ASP A 378 46.91 -2.19 -7.02
C ASP A 378 46.30 -1.83 -5.65
N GLU A 379 44.95 -1.71 -5.54
CA GLU A 379 44.30 -1.38 -4.26
C GLU A 379 43.20 -2.40 -3.90
N VAL A 380 43.57 -3.67 -3.76
CA VAL A 380 42.76 -4.65 -3.03
C VAL A 380 43.49 -4.99 -1.75
N PRO A 381 43.10 -4.48 -0.58
CA PRO A 381 43.58 -5.01 0.70
C PRO A 381 42.93 -6.37 0.93
N PHE A 382 43.78 -7.37 1.18
CA PHE A 382 43.41 -8.71 1.61
C PHE A 382 42.75 -8.72 2.97
#